data_36c0e8139fe73e2419fb0d112e9043fc
#
_entry.id   36c0e8139fe73e2419fb0d112e9043fc
#
_cell.length_a   1.000
_cell.length_b   1.000
_cell.length_c   1.000
_cell.angle_alpha   90.00
_cell.angle_beta   90.00
_cell.angle_gamma   90.00
#
_symmetry.space_group_name_H-M   'P 1'
#
loop_
_entity.id
_entity.type
_entity.pdbx_description
1 polymer ?
#
loop_
_entity_poly.entity_id
_entity_poly.type
_entity_poly.pdbx_seq_one_letter_code
_entity_poly.pdbx_strand_id
1 'polypeptide(L)'
;MTKVTKEMREQWRIEYEQQKAAEKLIVDTLLAEEEMLDEDGYPTVAAQTVVSLWPWEDKKGWFLFIESIWHLRSWGWHESTEPKEYPKDKTVQRFDISTAGWSGNESLIHAMEKNSFMWATTWVQSRRGGHYIFEIDNDE
;
A
#
# COMPACT_ATOMS: atom_id res chain seq x y z
N MET A 1 22.58 27.08 15.06
CA MET A 1 21.60 26.32 14.27
C MET A 1 21.78 26.59 12.79
N THR A 2 21.91 25.55 12.01
CA THR A 2 22.12 25.66 10.58
C THR A 2 20.80 25.95 9.87
N LYS A 3 20.76 26.99 9.06
CA LYS A 3 19.58 27.29 8.25
C LYS A 3 19.54 26.39 7.04
N VAL A 4 18.34 25.93 6.68
CA VAL A 4 18.09 25.21 5.43
C VAL A 4 18.19 26.21 4.29
N THR A 5 19.15 26.02 3.40
CA THR A 5 19.35 26.90 2.25
C THR A 5 18.51 26.43 1.06
N LYS A 6 18.37 27.30 0.06
CA LYS A 6 17.70 26.98 -1.19
C LYS A 6 18.41 25.82 -1.90
N GLU A 7 19.74 25.83 -1.87
CA GLU A 7 20.57 24.78 -2.47
C GLU A 7 20.37 23.44 -1.76
N MET A 8 20.25 23.43 -0.44
CA MET A 8 20.00 22.23 0.33
C MET A 8 18.63 21.63 -0.01
N ARG A 9 17.61 22.47 -0.12
CA ARG A 9 16.25 22.01 -0.50
C ARG A 9 16.23 21.44 -1.90
N GLU A 10 16.94 22.08 -2.84
CA GLU A 10 17.03 21.60 -4.21
C GLU A 10 17.74 20.25 -4.28
N GLN A 11 18.83 20.08 -3.52
CA GLN A 11 19.55 18.82 -3.46
C GLN A 11 18.68 17.71 -2.87
N TRP A 12 17.94 17.97 -1.81
CA TRP A 12 17.03 17.01 -1.20
C TRP A 12 15.92 16.60 -2.17
N ARG A 13 15.39 17.56 -2.92
CA ARG A 13 14.36 17.30 -3.94
C ARG A 13 14.90 16.36 -5.02
N ILE A 14 16.10 16.64 -5.50
CA ILE A 14 16.74 15.81 -6.53
C ILE A 14 16.97 14.40 -6.00
N GLU A 15 17.51 14.26 -4.81
CA GLU A 15 17.77 12.96 -4.19
C GLU A 15 16.48 12.16 -3.97
N TYR A 16 15.43 12.84 -3.51
CA TYR A 16 14.12 12.22 -3.32
C TYR A 16 13.56 11.70 -4.64
N GLU A 17 13.60 12.51 -5.70
CA GLU A 17 13.11 12.12 -7.01
C GLU A 17 13.89 10.93 -7.59
N GLN A 18 15.20 10.93 -7.39
CA GLN A 18 16.06 9.82 -7.83
C GLN A 18 15.73 8.54 -7.10
N GLN A 19 15.51 8.63 -5.80
CA GLN A 19 15.12 7.46 -4.99
C GLN A 19 13.76 6.93 -5.41
N LYS A 20 12.79 7.79 -5.64
CA LYS A 20 11.45 7.41 -6.08
C LYS A 20 11.51 6.72 -7.44
N ALA A 21 12.31 7.25 -8.37
CA ALA A 21 12.46 6.65 -9.69
C ALA A 21 13.11 5.26 -9.60
N ALA A 22 14.11 5.10 -8.73
CA ALA A 22 14.78 3.83 -8.50
C ALA A 22 13.81 2.79 -7.91
N GLU A 23 13.00 3.18 -6.93
CA GLU A 23 12.01 2.30 -6.31
C GLU A 23 10.95 1.86 -7.32
N LYS A 24 10.46 2.80 -8.14
CA LYS A 24 9.49 2.48 -9.19
C LYS A 24 10.07 1.49 -10.20
N LEU A 25 11.34 1.66 -10.56
CA LEU A 25 12.00 0.73 -11.47
C LEU A 25 12.09 -0.67 -10.87
N ILE A 26 12.38 -0.79 -9.58
CA ILE A 26 12.38 -2.08 -8.88
C ILE A 26 11.00 -2.73 -8.96
N VAL A 27 9.94 -1.99 -8.64
CA VAL A 27 8.56 -2.47 -8.69
C VAL A 27 8.22 -2.96 -10.10
N ASP A 28 8.47 -2.15 -11.12
CA ASP A 28 8.15 -2.49 -12.51
C ASP A 28 8.92 -3.73 -12.97
N THR A 29 10.19 -3.84 -12.58
CA THR A 29 11.03 -4.99 -12.94
C THR A 29 10.53 -6.27 -12.29
N LEU A 30 10.21 -6.22 -11.00
CA LEU A 30 9.70 -7.38 -10.26
C LEU A 30 8.35 -7.84 -10.82
N LEU A 31 7.45 -6.90 -11.14
CA LEU A 31 6.15 -7.24 -11.73
C LEU A 31 6.31 -7.91 -13.09
N ALA A 32 7.31 -7.51 -13.86
CA ALA A 32 7.54 -8.06 -15.21
C ALA A 32 8.25 -9.40 -15.19
N GLU A 33 9.14 -9.64 -14.22
CA GLU A 33 10.07 -10.76 -14.26
C GLU A 33 9.86 -11.84 -13.21
N GLU A 34 9.16 -11.53 -12.11
CA GLU A 34 9.06 -12.45 -10.98
C GLU A 34 7.62 -12.90 -10.74
N GLU A 35 7.48 -14.10 -10.17
CA GLU A 35 6.19 -14.58 -9.71
C GLU A 35 5.80 -13.87 -8.41
N MET A 36 4.52 -13.50 -8.28
CA MET A 36 4.02 -12.85 -7.08
C MET A 36 3.52 -13.83 -6.04
N LEU A 37 3.10 -15.01 -6.47
CA LEU A 37 2.68 -16.11 -5.58
C LEU A 37 3.52 -17.35 -5.88
N ASP A 38 3.85 -18.11 -4.85
CA ASP A 38 4.56 -19.39 -5.03
C ASP A 38 3.56 -20.52 -5.35
N GLU A 39 4.06 -21.76 -5.44
CA GLU A 39 3.23 -22.92 -5.78
C GLU A 39 2.10 -23.18 -4.79
N ASP A 40 2.29 -22.80 -3.55
CA ASP A 40 1.32 -22.99 -2.47
C ASP A 40 0.40 -21.77 -2.28
N GLY A 41 0.57 -20.75 -3.11
CA GLY A 41 -0.24 -19.53 -3.05
C GLY A 41 0.22 -18.49 -2.04
N TYR A 42 1.42 -18.66 -1.48
CA TYR A 42 1.99 -17.65 -0.58
C TYR A 42 2.64 -16.52 -1.36
N PRO A 43 2.53 -15.27 -0.86
CA PRO A 43 3.22 -14.15 -1.51
C PRO A 43 4.74 -14.37 -1.45
N THR A 44 5.38 -14.18 -2.59
CA THR A 44 6.84 -14.28 -2.70
C THR A 44 7.53 -13.08 -2.08
N VAL A 45 8.85 -13.16 -1.90
CA VAL A 45 9.64 -11.99 -1.49
C VAL A 45 9.46 -10.86 -2.50
N ALA A 46 9.39 -11.18 -3.79
CA ALA A 46 9.14 -10.19 -4.84
C ALA A 46 7.82 -9.47 -4.62
N ALA A 47 6.74 -10.20 -4.33
CA ALA A 47 5.43 -9.60 -4.05
C ALA A 47 5.46 -8.67 -2.84
N GLN A 48 6.11 -9.10 -1.77
CA GLN A 48 6.25 -8.30 -0.56
C GLN A 48 7.05 -7.02 -0.82
N THR A 49 8.11 -7.12 -1.63
CA THR A 49 8.91 -5.97 -2.03
C THR A 49 8.08 -4.97 -2.85
N VAL A 50 7.29 -5.47 -3.81
CA VAL A 50 6.39 -4.65 -4.62
C VAL A 50 5.42 -3.87 -3.72
N VAL A 51 4.79 -4.54 -2.75
CA VAL A 51 3.87 -3.89 -1.81
C VAL A 51 4.60 -2.79 -1.02
N SER A 52 5.79 -3.09 -0.51
CA SER A 52 6.54 -2.16 0.35
C SER A 52 7.11 -0.95 -0.40
N LEU A 53 7.31 -1.05 -1.71
CA LEU A 53 7.90 0.01 -2.54
C LEU A 53 6.92 0.67 -3.50
N TRP A 54 5.66 0.24 -3.53
CA TRP A 54 4.66 0.82 -4.43
C TRP A 54 4.59 2.33 -4.27
N PRO A 55 4.53 3.09 -5.40
CA PRO A 55 4.49 4.56 -5.32
C PRO A 55 3.25 5.03 -4.57
N TRP A 56 3.42 5.89 -3.58
CA TRP A 56 2.32 6.36 -2.73
C TRP A 56 1.30 7.18 -3.50
N GLU A 57 1.68 7.72 -4.65
CA GLU A 57 0.79 8.49 -5.51
C GLU A 57 -0.31 7.63 -6.14
N ASP A 58 -0.10 6.32 -6.20
CA ASP A 58 -1.05 5.39 -6.80
C ASP A 58 -1.68 4.48 -5.75
N LYS A 59 -2.52 5.04 -4.91
CA LYS A 59 -3.20 4.30 -3.84
C LYS A 59 -4.16 3.25 -4.38
N LYS A 60 -4.91 3.59 -5.43
CA LYS A 60 -5.86 2.64 -6.05
C LYS A 60 -5.14 1.42 -6.62
N GLY A 61 -4.04 1.64 -7.33
CA GLY A 61 -3.23 0.55 -7.89
C GLY A 61 -2.68 -0.35 -6.80
N TRP A 62 -2.27 0.23 -5.67
CA TRP A 62 -1.75 -0.52 -4.53
C TRP A 62 -2.79 -1.52 -3.99
N PHE A 63 -3.99 -1.04 -3.73
CA PHE A 63 -5.06 -1.92 -3.23
C PHE A 63 -5.50 -2.94 -4.27
N LEU A 64 -5.56 -2.58 -5.56
CA LEU A 64 -5.87 -3.52 -6.63
C LEU A 64 -4.82 -4.65 -6.71
N PHE A 65 -3.55 -4.29 -6.60
CA PHE A 65 -2.48 -5.28 -6.63
C PHE A 65 -2.58 -6.23 -5.44
N ILE A 66 -2.73 -5.68 -4.22
CA ILE A 66 -2.80 -6.49 -3.00
C ILE A 66 -4.02 -7.42 -3.05
N GLU A 67 -5.18 -6.90 -3.51
CA GLU A 67 -6.38 -7.71 -3.67
C GLU A 67 -6.13 -8.90 -4.60
N SER A 68 -5.41 -8.67 -5.70
CA SER A 68 -5.15 -9.71 -6.70
C SER A 68 -4.38 -10.91 -6.14
N ILE A 69 -3.64 -10.73 -5.06
CA ILE A 69 -2.84 -11.79 -4.43
C ILE A 69 -3.34 -12.11 -3.01
N TRP A 70 -4.50 -11.57 -2.61
CA TRP A 70 -5.07 -11.82 -1.28
C TRP A 70 -5.76 -13.17 -1.25
N HIS A 71 -5.37 -14.02 -0.30
CA HIS A 71 -5.95 -15.35 -0.11
C HIS A 71 -7.36 -15.21 0.48
N LEU A 72 -8.33 -15.96 -0.05
CA LEU A 72 -9.74 -15.90 0.37
C LEU A 72 -10.34 -14.50 0.23
N ARG A 73 -10.02 -13.83 -0.86
CA ARG A 73 -10.49 -12.44 -1.07
C ARG A 73 -12.01 -12.32 -1.08
N SER A 74 -12.72 -13.32 -1.56
CA SER A 74 -14.20 -13.29 -1.58
C SER A 74 -14.81 -13.23 -0.19
N TRP A 75 -14.08 -13.70 0.81
CA TRP A 75 -14.51 -13.69 2.20
C TRP A 75 -13.87 -12.57 3.00
N GLY A 76 -12.60 -12.30 2.77
CA GLY A 76 -11.79 -11.39 3.59
C GLY A 76 -11.42 -10.07 2.96
N TRP A 77 -12.02 -9.70 1.82
CA TRP A 77 -11.73 -8.42 1.16
C TRP A 77 -13.03 -7.78 0.73
N HIS A 78 -13.43 -6.71 1.41
CA HIS A 78 -14.69 -6.02 1.13
C HIS A 78 -14.44 -4.54 0.87
N GLU A 79 -15.03 -4.04 -0.20
CA GLU A 79 -14.94 -2.63 -0.58
C GLU A 79 -16.31 -1.98 -0.47
N SER A 80 -16.32 -0.72 -0.09
CA SER A 80 -17.53 0.09 -0.06
C SER A 80 -17.19 1.55 -0.30
N THR A 81 -18.18 2.31 -0.75
CA THR A 81 -18.05 3.77 -0.87
C THR A 81 -18.79 4.37 0.31
N GLU A 82 -18.07 5.16 1.11
CA GLU A 82 -18.60 5.74 2.33
C GLU A 82 -18.45 7.25 2.31
N PRO A 83 -19.34 8.00 2.99
CA PRO A 83 -19.15 9.44 3.12
C PRO A 83 -17.94 9.72 3.99
N LYS A 84 -17.20 10.79 3.63
CA LYS A 84 -16.12 11.27 4.50
C LYS A 84 -16.71 11.84 5.77
N GLU A 85 -15.96 11.74 6.85
CA GLU A 85 -16.32 12.38 8.09
C GLU A 85 -16.38 13.90 7.92
N TYR A 86 -15.41 14.44 7.17
CA TYR A 86 -15.36 15.87 6.85
C TYR A 86 -14.49 16.12 5.62
N PRO A 87 -14.97 16.86 4.62
CA PRO A 87 -16.35 17.34 4.44
C PRO A 87 -17.32 16.21 4.04
N LYS A 88 -18.54 16.27 4.53
CA LYS A 88 -19.52 15.18 4.38
C LYS A 88 -20.05 14.99 2.96
N ASP A 89 -19.83 15.96 2.07
CA ASP A 89 -20.24 15.86 0.67
C ASP A 89 -19.23 15.10 -0.19
N LYS A 90 -18.10 14.70 0.40
CA LYS A 90 -17.07 13.89 -0.25
C LYS A 90 -17.17 12.44 0.21
N THR A 91 -16.62 11.54 -0.59
CA THR A 91 -16.64 10.11 -0.29
C THR A 91 -15.26 9.51 -0.27
N VAL A 92 -15.15 8.36 0.39
CA VAL A 92 -13.93 7.54 0.39
C VAL A 92 -14.28 6.16 -0.14
N GLN A 93 -13.29 5.50 -0.73
CA GLN A 93 -13.33 4.07 -0.96
C GLN A 93 -12.77 3.41 0.29
N ARG A 94 -13.56 2.57 0.91
CA ARG A 94 -13.20 1.88 2.15
C ARG A 94 -12.91 0.42 1.86
N PHE A 95 -11.85 -0.08 2.48
CA PHE A 95 -11.44 -1.49 2.39
C PHE A 95 -11.49 -2.11 3.76
N ASP A 96 -12.34 -3.11 3.94
CA ASP A 96 -12.41 -3.92 5.13
C ASP A 96 -11.75 -5.26 4.82
N ILE A 97 -10.60 -5.52 5.40
CA ILE A 97 -9.72 -6.62 5.01
C ILE A 97 -9.47 -7.53 6.22
N SER A 98 -9.62 -8.83 6.03
CA SER A 98 -9.32 -9.83 7.06
C SER A 98 -8.25 -10.79 6.57
N THR A 99 -7.26 -11.09 7.42
CA THR A 99 -6.21 -12.05 7.11
C THR A 99 -6.69 -13.49 7.19
N ALA A 100 -7.84 -13.74 7.81
CA ALA A 100 -8.37 -15.08 8.07
C ALA A 100 -7.40 -15.96 8.88
N GLY A 101 -6.45 -15.32 9.57
CA GLY A 101 -5.41 -16.04 10.30
C GLY A 101 -4.38 -16.71 9.43
N TRP A 102 -4.40 -16.45 8.12
CA TRP A 102 -3.47 -17.06 7.17
C TRP A 102 -2.16 -16.27 7.11
N SER A 103 -1.05 -16.96 7.34
CA SER A 103 0.26 -16.32 7.47
C SER A 103 0.70 -15.54 6.22
N GLY A 104 0.30 -16.00 5.04
CA GLY A 104 0.61 -15.30 3.80
C GLY A 104 -0.05 -13.91 3.73
N ASN A 105 -1.33 -13.83 4.14
CA ASN A 105 -2.02 -12.54 4.21
C ASN A 105 -1.41 -11.64 5.29
N GLU A 106 -0.97 -12.23 6.40
CA GLU A 106 -0.28 -11.47 7.45
C GLU A 106 1.06 -10.92 6.97
N SER A 107 1.77 -11.68 6.12
CA SER A 107 3.00 -11.20 5.47
C SER A 107 2.73 -9.99 4.57
N LEU A 108 1.59 -9.97 3.88
CA LEU A 108 1.19 -8.83 3.07
C LEU A 108 0.91 -7.60 3.95
N ILE A 109 0.26 -7.78 5.09
CA ILE A 109 0.05 -6.68 6.04
C ILE A 109 1.39 -6.13 6.52
N HIS A 110 2.37 -6.97 6.84
CA HIS A 110 3.70 -6.51 7.21
C HIS A 110 4.38 -5.71 6.11
N ALA A 111 4.25 -6.15 4.86
CA ALA A 111 4.79 -5.42 3.71
C ALA A 111 4.09 -4.06 3.53
N MET A 112 2.77 -4.02 3.75
CA MET A 112 2.00 -2.77 3.72
C MET A 112 2.50 -1.77 4.78
N GLU A 113 2.77 -2.26 5.99
CA GLU A 113 3.30 -1.42 7.08
C GLU A 113 4.67 -0.84 6.73
N LYS A 114 5.49 -1.55 5.98
CA LYS A 114 6.80 -1.07 5.54
C LYS A 114 6.71 0.08 4.54
N ASN A 115 5.60 0.19 3.83
CA ASN A 115 5.32 1.34 2.97
C ASN A 115 4.73 2.45 3.84
N SER A 116 5.58 3.08 4.63
CA SER A 116 5.20 3.92 5.77
C SER A 116 4.25 5.06 5.44
N PHE A 117 4.54 5.80 4.38
CA PHE A 117 3.69 6.94 3.99
C PHE A 117 2.34 6.46 3.47
N MET A 118 2.34 5.41 2.66
CA MET A 118 1.11 4.80 2.15
C MET A 118 0.24 4.28 3.31
N TRP A 119 0.85 3.57 4.25
CA TRP A 119 0.15 3.06 5.43
C TRP A 119 -0.44 4.22 6.23
N ALA A 120 0.36 5.23 6.55
CA ALA A 120 -0.06 6.36 7.38
C ALA A 120 -1.22 7.16 6.76
N THR A 121 -1.31 7.22 5.43
CA THR A 121 -2.33 7.99 4.74
C THR A 121 -3.59 7.20 4.39
N THR A 122 -3.59 5.88 4.59
CA THR A 122 -4.73 5.03 4.23
C THR A 122 -5.29 4.24 5.41
N TRP A 123 -4.47 3.90 6.40
CA TRP A 123 -4.89 3.12 7.55
C TRP A 123 -5.86 3.89 8.44
N VAL A 124 -6.97 3.25 8.80
CA VAL A 124 -7.98 3.81 9.69
C VAL A 124 -7.93 3.13 11.04
N GLN A 125 -7.99 1.81 11.08
CA GLN A 125 -7.92 1.05 12.33
C GLN A 125 -7.58 -0.41 12.10
N SER A 126 -7.07 -1.04 13.15
CA SER A 126 -6.86 -2.48 13.23
C SER A 126 -7.73 -3.02 14.35
N ARG A 127 -8.31 -4.20 14.12
CA ARG A 127 -9.15 -4.86 15.11
C ARG A 127 -8.59 -6.25 15.42
N ARG A 128 -8.93 -6.75 16.61
CA ARG A 128 -8.55 -8.09 17.03
C ARG A 128 -8.99 -9.12 15.98
N GLY A 129 -8.16 -10.12 15.73
CA GLY A 129 -8.46 -11.19 14.80
C GLY A 129 -7.98 -10.94 13.38
N GLY A 130 -7.07 -9.98 13.18
CA GLY A 130 -6.47 -9.73 11.87
C GLY A 130 -7.36 -8.96 10.92
N HIS A 131 -8.21 -8.09 11.45
CA HIS A 131 -9.09 -7.25 10.65
C HIS A 131 -8.55 -5.83 10.58
N TYR A 132 -8.49 -5.27 9.34
CA TYR A 132 -7.92 -3.95 9.08
C TYR A 132 -8.86 -3.14 8.21
N ILE A 133 -8.92 -1.83 8.47
CA ILE A 133 -9.74 -0.91 7.70
C ILE A 133 -8.86 0.17 7.12
N PHE A 134 -8.99 0.39 5.81
CA PHE A 134 -8.26 1.43 5.07
C PHE A 134 -9.25 2.29 4.30
N GLU A 135 -8.89 3.55 4.05
CA GLU A 135 -9.69 4.46 3.23
C GLU A 135 -8.80 5.26 2.30
N ILE A 136 -9.29 5.49 1.08
CA ILE A 136 -8.67 6.41 0.14
C ILE A 136 -9.73 7.39 -0.36
N ASP A 137 -9.34 8.63 -0.62
CA ASP A 137 -10.26 9.65 -1.10
C ASP A 137 -10.69 9.39 -2.55
N ASN A 138 -11.99 9.50 -2.82
CA ASN A 138 -12.53 9.31 -4.16
C ASN A 138 -12.37 10.53 -5.06
N ASP A 139 -11.98 11.66 -4.53
CA ASP A 139 -11.76 12.89 -5.27
C ASP A 139 -10.31 13.10 -5.72
N GLU A 140 -9.50 12.08 -5.58
CA GLU A 140 -8.10 12.10 -6.04
C GLU A 140 -7.94 11.54 -7.45
#